data_4d716338e6c37ab40916720af9193803
#
_entry.id   4d716338e6c37ab40916720af9193803
#
_cell.length_a   1.000
_cell.length_b   1.000
_cell.length_c   1.000
_cell.angle_alpha   90.00
_cell.angle_beta   90.00
_cell.angle_gamma   90.00
#
_symmetry.space_group_name_H-M   'P 1'
#
loop_
_entity.id
_entity.type
_entity.pdbx_description
1 polymer ?
#
loop_
_entity_poly.entity_id
_entity_poly.type
_entity_poly.pdbx_seq_one_letter_code
_entity_poly.pdbx_strand_id
1 'polypeptide(L)'
;MTSDPPSNGTMKVRCCIVGGGPAGMMLGYLQGRAGIEVVVLEKHADFFRDFRGDTVHPSTLEVMDELGLIDGFLKLPHQRLQKMDGLFGDTPVRIADLSRLRRKYPFIAFMPQWDFLNFLREAGQRFASLEVMMSTEAVDLIRRGETIAGVRAKRPDGFVDIEADLTIACDGRHSTVRERAGLEVEEIGAPMDVLWFRAGRRPDEAENVFARVEPGKMMITFDRGDYWQCAYMIAKGQHGAVKSRGLQALLDDVVRMAPVLRSGITEVKSFDDIKLLTVAINRLKRWTQPGLLCIGDAAHAMSPVGGVGVNLAVQDAVATANLLAEKLRDGRPSEHELDAVRRGREFPVKMTQRMQMVVQNNVISGALQGGDRPLKVPLLVRLITALPWLQGIPARLLALGVRPEHVHSKAAPPP
;
A
#
# COMPACT_ATOMS: atom_id res chain seq x y z
N MET A 1 29.81 1.00 -22.69
CA MET A 1 28.46 0.68 -23.19
C MET A 1 28.43 -0.82 -23.41
N THR A 2 28.02 -1.60 -22.43
CA THR A 2 27.79 -3.05 -22.59
C THR A 2 26.45 -3.17 -23.30
N SER A 3 26.47 -3.67 -24.54
CA SER A 3 25.24 -4.00 -25.27
C SER A 3 24.47 -5.05 -24.46
N ASP A 4 23.23 -4.74 -24.10
CA ASP A 4 22.34 -5.72 -23.48
C ASP A 4 22.22 -6.96 -24.39
N PRO A 5 22.14 -8.16 -23.82
CA PRO A 5 21.96 -9.37 -24.58
C PRO A 5 20.66 -9.31 -25.40
N PRO A 6 20.61 -9.95 -26.58
CA PRO A 6 19.40 -9.97 -27.41
C PRO A 6 18.22 -10.58 -26.64
N SER A 7 17.01 -10.08 -26.91
CA SER A 7 15.78 -10.64 -26.33
C SER A 7 15.46 -12.01 -26.94
N ASN A 8 14.95 -12.93 -26.12
CA ASN A 8 14.53 -14.28 -26.58
C ASN A 8 13.16 -14.28 -27.29
N GLY A 9 12.53 -13.11 -27.45
CA GLY A 9 11.25 -12.97 -28.15
C GLY A 9 10.61 -11.60 -27.91
N THR A 10 9.60 -11.29 -28.72
CA THR A 10 8.79 -10.09 -28.59
C THR A 10 7.33 -10.47 -28.37
N MET A 11 6.73 -9.95 -27.31
CA MET A 11 5.31 -10.06 -27.00
C MET A 11 4.63 -8.74 -27.36
N LYS A 12 3.40 -8.78 -27.90
CA LYS A 12 2.63 -7.58 -28.16
C LYS A 12 1.32 -7.63 -27.39
N VAL A 13 1.01 -6.55 -26.68
CA VAL A 13 -0.23 -6.42 -25.89
C VAL A 13 -0.79 -5.00 -25.99
N ARG A 14 -2.05 -4.82 -25.62
CA ARG A 14 -2.64 -3.47 -25.53
C ARG A 14 -2.11 -2.72 -24.31
N CYS A 15 -1.95 -3.40 -23.19
CA CYS A 15 -1.51 -2.79 -21.95
C CYS A 15 -0.46 -3.65 -21.25
N CYS A 16 0.68 -3.06 -20.89
CA CYS A 16 1.69 -3.66 -20.05
C CYS A 16 1.70 -2.97 -18.68
N ILE A 17 1.39 -3.72 -17.61
CA ILE A 17 1.40 -3.23 -16.24
C ILE A 17 2.67 -3.76 -15.56
N VAL A 18 3.52 -2.86 -15.09
CA VAL A 18 4.76 -3.20 -14.42
C VAL A 18 4.56 -3.14 -12.90
N GLY A 19 4.65 -4.29 -12.23
CA GLY A 19 4.48 -4.46 -10.80
C GLY A 19 3.16 -5.14 -10.43
N GLY A 20 3.23 -6.34 -9.83
CA GLY A 20 2.09 -7.14 -9.35
C GLY A 20 1.60 -6.75 -7.95
N GLY A 21 1.84 -5.51 -7.50
CA GLY A 21 1.28 -4.98 -6.26
C GLY A 21 -0.22 -4.65 -6.34
N PRO A 22 -0.81 -4.06 -5.27
CA PRO A 22 -2.25 -3.78 -5.22
C PRO A 22 -2.80 -2.97 -6.40
N ALA A 23 -2.07 -1.95 -6.87
CA ALA A 23 -2.46 -1.18 -8.05
C ALA A 23 -2.45 -2.04 -9.30
N GLY A 24 -1.34 -2.78 -9.54
CA GLY A 24 -1.17 -3.54 -10.77
C GLY A 24 -2.12 -4.73 -10.86
N MET A 25 -2.29 -5.50 -9.78
CA MET A 25 -3.20 -6.65 -9.77
C MET A 25 -4.66 -6.23 -9.91
N MET A 26 -5.10 -5.16 -9.20
CA MET A 26 -6.45 -4.64 -9.36
C MET A 26 -6.68 -4.10 -10.77
N LEU A 27 -5.73 -3.34 -11.31
CA LEU A 27 -5.84 -2.82 -12.67
C LEU A 27 -5.84 -3.94 -13.72
N GLY A 28 -4.93 -4.93 -13.57
CA GLY A 28 -4.92 -6.11 -14.44
C GLY A 28 -6.25 -6.84 -14.44
N TYR A 29 -6.83 -7.06 -13.27
CA TYR A 29 -8.17 -7.65 -13.14
C TYR A 29 -9.23 -6.81 -13.86
N LEU A 30 -9.26 -5.49 -13.66
CA LEU A 30 -10.25 -4.59 -14.28
C LEU A 30 -10.10 -4.50 -15.81
N GLN A 31 -8.87 -4.47 -16.32
CA GLN A 31 -8.61 -4.46 -17.76
C GLN A 31 -8.94 -5.81 -18.40
N GLY A 32 -8.55 -6.94 -17.76
CA GLY A 32 -8.94 -8.28 -18.20
C GLY A 32 -10.47 -8.45 -18.23
N ARG A 33 -11.16 -7.98 -17.19
CA ARG A 33 -12.63 -7.95 -17.14
C ARG A 33 -13.22 -7.12 -18.28
N ALA A 34 -12.56 -6.05 -18.69
CA ALA A 34 -12.97 -5.22 -19.82
C ALA A 34 -12.58 -5.81 -21.18
N GLY A 35 -11.96 -6.99 -21.25
CA GLY A 35 -11.53 -7.65 -22.48
C GLY A 35 -10.32 -7.01 -23.16
N ILE A 36 -9.52 -6.24 -22.41
CA ILE A 36 -8.27 -5.65 -22.89
C ILE A 36 -7.16 -6.68 -22.73
N GLU A 37 -6.39 -6.91 -23.81
CA GLU A 37 -5.18 -7.72 -23.74
C GLU A 37 -4.15 -7.03 -22.84
N VAL A 38 -3.96 -7.57 -21.64
CA VAL A 38 -3.12 -6.99 -20.60
C VAL A 38 -2.17 -8.02 -20.02
N VAL A 39 -0.93 -7.62 -19.84
CA VAL A 39 0.07 -8.37 -19.09
C VAL A 39 0.46 -7.61 -17.82
N VAL A 40 0.52 -8.33 -16.69
CA VAL A 40 1.05 -7.81 -15.41
C VAL A 40 2.38 -8.49 -15.14
N LEU A 41 3.44 -7.69 -14.96
CA LEU A 41 4.78 -8.19 -14.66
C LEU A 41 5.03 -8.11 -13.16
N GLU A 42 5.39 -9.22 -12.54
CA GLU A 42 5.86 -9.27 -11.16
C GLU A 42 7.28 -9.87 -11.12
N LYS A 43 8.22 -9.10 -10.57
CA LYS A 43 9.64 -9.49 -10.53
C LYS A 43 9.96 -10.68 -9.63
N HIS A 44 9.07 -11.00 -8.71
CA HIS A 44 9.25 -12.11 -7.80
C HIS A 44 8.46 -13.36 -8.24
N ALA A 45 8.85 -14.51 -7.70
CA ALA A 45 8.19 -15.78 -8.01
C ALA A 45 6.81 -15.93 -7.35
N ASP A 46 6.56 -15.16 -6.29
CA ASP A 46 5.31 -15.14 -5.53
C ASP A 46 5.01 -13.74 -4.98
N PHE A 47 3.87 -13.57 -4.33
CA PHE A 47 3.48 -12.31 -3.69
C PHE A 47 3.89 -12.22 -2.22
N PHE A 48 4.58 -13.22 -1.69
CA PHE A 48 4.99 -13.22 -0.30
C PHE A 48 5.97 -12.08 -0.02
N ARG A 49 5.58 -11.16 0.86
CA ARG A 49 6.39 -10.05 1.34
C ARG A 49 6.04 -9.82 2.80
N ASP A 50 7.03 -9.97 3.65
CA ASP A 50 6.86 -9.68 5.07
C ASP A 50 6.53 -8.20 5.30
N PHE A 51 5.60 -7.94 6.22
CA PHE A 51 5.30 -6.63 6.79
C PHE A 51 4.89 -5.55 5.78
N ARG A 52 4.09 -5.89 4.78
CA ARG A 52 3.56 -4.92 3.82
C ARG A 52 2.04 -4.97 3.74
N GLY A 53 1.43 -3.77 3.81
CA GLY A 53 0.09 -3.49 3.32
C GLY A 53 -1.03 -4.41 3.80
N ASP A 54 -1.11 -4.67 5.11
CA ASP A 54 -1.99 -5.67 5.69
C ASP A 54 -3.42 -5.15 5.96
N THR A 55 -3.81 -4.03 5.37
CA THR A 55 -5.09 -3.37 5.68
C THR A 55 -5.91 -3.13 4.42
N VAL A 56 -7.06 -3.78 4.35
CA VAL A 56 -8.07 -3.57 3.30
C VAL A 56 -9.23 -2.79 3.91
N HIS A 57 -9.37 -1.54 3.50
CA HIS A 57 -10.33 -0.60 4.07
C HIS A 57 -11.71 -0.72 3.42
N PRO A 58 -12.76 -0.14 4.03
CA PRO A 58 -14.12 -0.14 3.48
C PRO A 58 -14.22 0.28 2.02
N SER A 59 -13.45 1.28 1.57
CA SER A 59 -13.47 1.70 0.16
C SER A 59 -13.01 0.60 -0.81
N THR A 60 -12.03 -0.21 -0.41
CA THR A 60 -11.60 -1.37 -1.22
C THR A 60 -12.58 -2.52 -1.11
N LEU A 61 -13.20 -2.76 0.07
CA LEU A 61 -14.25 -3.76 0.23
C LEU A 61 -15.48 -3.43 -0.61
N GLU A 62 -15.84 -2.15 -0.74
CA GLU A 62 -16.91 -1.68 -1.63
C GLU A 62 -16.56 -1.97 -3.11
N VAL A 63 -15.33 -1.74 -3.54
CA VAL A 63 -14.86 -2.12 -4.90
C VAL A 63 -14.96 -3.64 -5.11
N MET A 64 -14.57 -4.45 -4.12
CA MET A 64 -14.71 -5.91 -4.21
C MET A 64 -16.19 -6.34 -4.32
N ASP A 65 -17.10 -5.65 -3.64
CA ASP A 65 -18.55 -5.87 -3.72
C ASP A 65 -19.11 -5.52 -5.11
N GLU A 66 -18.73 -4.36 -5.65
CA GLU A 66 -19.10 -3.90 -7.00
C GLU A 66 -18.62 -4.86 -8.10
N LEU A 67 -17.52 -5.57 -7.86
CA LEU A 67 -16.97 -6.59 -8.76
C LEU A 67 -17.59 -7.99 -8.56
N GLY A 68 -18.46 -8.15 -7.54
CA GLY A 68 -19.04 -9.45 -7.18
C GLY A 68 -18.03 -10.41 -6.55
N LEU A 69 -16.94 -9.90 -5.98
CA LEU A 69 -15.85 -10.69 -5.40
C LEU A 69 -15.91 -10.79 -3.88
N ILE A 70 -16.74 -9.97 -3.23
CA ILE A 70 -16.69 -9.76 -1.78
C ILE A 70 -16.95 -11.03 -0.98
N ASP A 71 -17.91 -11.87 -1.39
CA ASP A 71 -18.28 -13.08 -0.65
C ASP A 71 -17.16 -14.11 -0.63
N GLY A 72 -16.43 -14.26 -1.75
CA GLY A 72 -15.23 -15.09 -1.82
C GLY A 72 -14.08 -14.50 -1.02
N PHE A 73 -13.89 -13.19 -1.13
CA PHE A 73 -12.83 -12.47 -0.46
C PHE A 73 -12.93 -12.52 1.08
N LEU A 74 -14.13 -12.33 1.64
CA LEU A 74 -14.36 -12.38 3.08
C LEU A 74 -14.33 -13.80 3.68
N LYS A 75 -14.19 -14.85 2.86
CA LYS A 75 -13.89 -16.21 3.34
C LYS A 75 -12.41 -16.44 3.65
N LEU A 76 -11.52 -15.58 3.11
CA LEU A 76 -10.12 -15.63 3.45
C LEU A 76 -9.90 -15.29 4.93
N PRO A 77 -8.90 -15.86 5.60
CA PRO A 77 -8.59 -15.52 6.98
C PRO A 77 -8.31 -14.02 7.13
N HIS A 78 -9.09 -13.34 7.95
CA HIS A 78 -8.91 -11.92 8.24
C HIS A 78 -9.49 -11.55 9.59
N GLN A 79 -8.96 -10.49 10.19
CA GLN A 79 -9.53 -9.86 11.38
C GLN A 79 -10.27 -8.58 11.01
N ARG A 80 -11.34 -8.29 11.73
CA ARG A 80 -12.17 -7.08 11.51
C ARG A 80 -11.89 -6.03 12.54
N LEU A 81 -11.25 -4.95 12.15
CA LEU A 81 -11.02 -3.79 13.01
C LEU A 81 -12.12 -2.75 12.79
N GLN A 82 -12.94 -2.52 13.81
CA GLN A 82 -13.97 -1.48 13.78
C GLN A 82 -13.59 -0.25 14.61
N LYS A 83 -12.73 -0.41 15.61
CA LYS A 83 -12.34 0.66 16.54
C LYS A 83 -10.82 0.77 16.60
N MET A 84 -10.33 1.99 16.59
CA MET A 84 -8.90 2.29 16.73
C MET A 84 -8.68 2.92 18.11
N ASP A 85 -8.27 2.09 19.03
CA ASP A 85 -7.99 2.46 20.43
C ASP A 85 -6.46 2.48 20.65
N GLY A 86 -6.03 3.22 21.66
CA GLY A 86 -4.63 3.28 22.06
C GLY A 86 -4.46 3.91 23.43
N LEU A 87 -3.21 3.95 23.89
CA LEU A 87 -2.80 4.62 25.12
C LEU A 87 -1.79 5.73 24.81
N PHE A 88 -2.04 6.92 25.32
CA PHE A 88 -1.05 8.00 25.43
C PHE A 88 -0.58 8.07 26.88
N GLY A 89 0.62 7.55 27.14
CA GLY A 89 1.01 7.19 28.49
C GLY A 89 -0.03 6.21 29.06
N ASP A 90 -0.68 6.58 30.16
CA ASP A 90 -1.75 5.79 30.77
C ASP A 90 -3.17 6.27 30.39
N THR A 91 -3.27 7.28 29.52
CA THR A 91 -4.56 7.82 29.10
C THR A 91 -5.11 7.04 27.90
N PRO A 92 -6.25 6.33 28.05
CA PRO A 92 -6.89 5.66 26.92
C PRO A 92 -7.48 6.69 25.95
N VAL A 93 -7.28 6.45 24.65
CA VAL A 93 -7.81 7.30 23.58
C VAL A 93 -8.49 6.42 22.54
N ARG A 94 -9.62 6.90 22.00
CA ARG A 94 -10.25 6.34 20.82
C ARG A 94 -10.16 7.33 19.69
N ILE A 95 -9.43 6.95 18.63
CA ILE A 95 -9.13 7.83 17.51
C ILE A 95 -10.21 7.76 16.44
N ALA A 96 -10.70 6.54 16.16
CA ALA A 96 -11.72 6.29 15.15
C ALA A 96 -12.65 5.15 15.56
N ASP A 97 -13.92 5.26 15.18
CA ASP A 97 -14.92 4.20 15.33
C ASP A 97 -15.67 4.02 14.01
N LEU A 98 -15.25 3.00 13.24
CA LEU A 98 -15.80 2.68 11.93
C LEU A 98 -17.23 2.12 12.03
N SER A 99 -17.62 1.53 13.16
CA SER A 99 -18.99 1.01 13.38
C SER A 99 -20.05 2.11 13.27
N ARG A 100 -19.66 3.37 13.38
CA ARG A 100 -20.53 4.56 13.21
C ARG A 100 -20.75 4.94 11.76
N LEU A 101 -20.02 4.35 10.84
CA LEU A 101 -20.19 4.60 9.41
C LEU A 101 -21.43 3.85 8.90
N ARG A 102 -22.34 4.57 8.26
CA ARG A 102 -23.49 3.97 7.56
C ARG A 102 -23.05 3.37 6.24
N ARG A 103 -22.26 2.28 6.30
CA ARG A 103 -21.70 1.58 5.15
C ARG A 103 -21.92 0.08 5.28
N LYS A 104 -21.90 -0.64 4.16
CA LYS A 104 -22.08 -2.10 4.11
C LYS A 104 -20.95 -2.84 4.83
N TYR A 105 -19.72 -2.32 4.74
CA TYR A 105 -18.51 -2.91 5.33
C TYR A 105 -17.82 -1.93 6.29
N PRO A 106 -18.38 -1.67 7.50
CA PRO A 106 -17.86 -0.65 8.41
C PRO A 106 -16.68 -1.18 9.26
N PHE A 107 -15.68 -1.81 8.62
CA PHE A 107 -14.49 -2.35 9.25
C PHE A 107 -13.30 -2.37 8.30
N ILE A 108 -12.10 -2.35 8.85
CA ILE A 108 -10.87 -2.66 8.11
C ILE A 108 -10.65 -4.16 8.22
N ALA A 109 -10.48 -4.84 7.08
CA ALA A 109 -10.06 -6.23 7.07
C ALA A 109 -8.52 -6.28 7.19
N PHE A 110 -8.04 -6.83 8.29
CA PHE A 110 -6.62 -7.12 8.47
C PHE A 110 -6.32 -8.50 7.92
N MET A 111 -5.54 -8.54 6.86
CA MET A 111 -5.09 -9.77 6.22
C MET A 111 -3.72 -9.55 5.59
N PRO A 112 -2.92 -10.61 5.41
CA PRO A 112 -1.68 -10.51 4.66
C PRO A 112 -1.92 -10.00 3.24
N GLN A 113 -1.09 -9.07 2.76
CA GLN A 113 -1.25 -8.50 1.42
C GLN A 113 -1.18 -9.58 0.32
N TRP A 114 -0.38 -10.64 0.52
CA TRP A 114 -0.28 -11.73 -0.47
C TRP A 114 -1.59 -12.49 -0.63
N ASP A 115 -2.43 -12.60 0.39
CA ASP A 115 -3.75 -13.24 0.27
C ASP A 115 -4.68 -12.40 -0.62
N PHE A 116 -4.67 -11.07 -0.45
CA PHE A 116 -5.39 -10.15 -1.33
C PHE A 116 -4.92 -10.25 -2.79
N LEU A 117 -3.60 -10.30 -3.02
CA LEU A 117 -3.02 -10.36 -4.36
C LEU A 117 -3.25 -11.72 -5.03
N ASN A 118 -3.08 -12.84 -4.29
CA ASN A 118 -3.38 -14.18 -4.78
C ASN A 118 -4.86 -14.31 -5.14
N PHE A 119 -5.75 -13.79 -4.30
CA PHE A 119 -7.18 -13.80 -4.57
C PHE A 119 -7.52 -13.07 -5.89
N LEU A 120 -6.94 -11.88 -6.12
CA LEU A 120 -7.14 -11.16 -7.38
C LEU A 120 -6.57 -11.92 -8.59
N ARG A 121 -5.40 -12.56 -8.43
CA ARG A 121 -4.79 -13.40 -9.47
C ARG A 121 -5.69 -14.57 -9.83
N GLU A 122 -6.17 -15.31 -8.83
CA GLU A 122 -7.08 -16.46 -9.04
C GLU A 122 -8.40 -16.03 -9.68
N ALA A 123 -9.01 -14.95 -9.16
CA ALA A 123 -10.23 -14.38 -9.72
C ALA A 123 -10.04 -13.90 -11.17
N GLY A 124 -8.84 -13.46 -11.52
CA GLY A 124 -8.47 -12.97 -12.85
C GLY A 124 -8.26 -14.07 -13.89
N GLN A 125 -7.97 -15.32 -13.48
CA GLN A 125 -7.74 -16.47 -14.40
C GLN A 125 -8.89 -16.74 -15.36
N ARG A 126 -10.11 -16.34 -15.02
CA ARG A 126 -11.29 -16.45 -15.87
C ARG A 126 -11.24 -15.55 -17.14
N PHE A 127 -10.33 -14.58 -17.19
CA PHE A 127 -10.19 -13.67 -18.31
C PHE A 127 -9.01 -14.09 -19.19
N ALA A 128 -9.29 -14.61 -20.39
CA ALA A 128 -8.27 -15.01 -21.35
C ALA A 128 -7.38 -13.82 -21.80
N SER A 129 -7.87 -12.58 -21.65
CA SER A 129 -7.16 -11.34 -21.96
C SER A 129 -6.19 -10.87 -20.87
N LEU A 130 -6.14 -11.53 -19.70
CA LEU A 130 -5.21 -11.20 -18.61
C LEU A 130 -4.14 -12.26 -18.48
N GLU A 131 -2.88 -11.86 -18.60
CA GLU A 131 -1.73 -12.68 -18.24
C GLU A 131 -0.97 -12.05 -17.07
N VAL A 132 -0.56 -12.86 -16.08
CA VAL A 132 0.28 -12.44 -14.95
C VAL A 132 1.60 -13.21 -15.02
N MET A 133 2.67 -12.50 -15.39
CA MET A 133 4.02 -13.05 -15.55
C MET A 133 4.81 -12.83 -14.25
N MET A 134 4.93 -13.91 -13.47
CA MET A 134 5.79 -13.92 -12.27
C MET A 134 7.26 -14.06 -12.67
N SER A 135 8.18 -13.73 -11.75
CA SER A 135 9.64 -13.75 -11.99
C SER A 135 10.06 -12.96 -13.24
N THR A 136 9.32 -11.88 -13.52
CA THR A 136 9.53 -11.05 -14.73
C THR A 136 9.72 -9.59 -14.30
N GLU A 137 10.96 -9.11 -14.37
CA GLU A 137 11.36 -7.78 -13.91
C GLU A 137 11.56 -6.82 -15.09
N ALA A 138 10.81 -5.74 -15.15
CA ALA A 138 11.05 -4.66 -16.11
C ALA A 138 12.37 -3.96 -15.75
N VAL A 139 13.31 -3.94 -16.70
CA VAL A 139 14.67 -3.38 -16.50
C VAL A 139 14.92 -2.13 -17.32
N ASP A 140 14.19 -1.97 -18.44
CA ASP A 140 14.32 -0.79 -19.29
C ASP A 140 13.03 -0.52 -20.09
N LEU A 141 12.94 0.65 -20.72
CA LEU A 141 11.83 1.09 -21.54
C LEU A 141 12.14 0.93 -23.04
N ILE A 142 11.17 0.41 -23.80
CA ILE A 142 11.20 0.43 -25.26
C ILE A 142 10.63 1.76 -25.71
N ARG A 143 11.39 2.49 -26.54
CA ARG A 143 10.99 3.81 -27.05
C ARG A 143 10.83 3.81 -28.56
N ARG A 144 9.85 4.55 -29.05
CA ARG A 144 9.67 4.90 -30.48
C ARG A 144 9.55 6.43 -30.57
N GLY A 145 10.68 7.09 -30.86
CA GLY A 145 10.81 8.53 -30.69
C GLY A 145 10.63 8.92 -29.22
N GLU A 146 9.75 9.87 -28.94
CA GLU A 146 9.44 10.30 -27.56
C GLU A 146 8.39 9.42 -26.87
N THR A 147 7.80 8.47 -27.59
CA THR A 147 6.73 7.62 -27.05
C THR A 147 7.30 6.36 -26.42
N ILE A 148 6.86 6.05 -25.19
CA ILE A 148 7.09 4.74 -24.59
C ILE A 148 6.21 3.72 -25.31
N ALA A 149 6.85 2.71 -25.87
CA ALA A 149 6.22 1.68 -26.69
C ALA A 149 6.23 0.29 -26.02
N GLY A 150 6.65 0.23 -24.76
CA GLY A 150 6.73 -1.02 -24.00
C GLY A 150 7.89 -1.05 -23.04
N VAL A 151 8.23 -2.25 -22.58
CA VAL A 151 9.33 -2.50 -21.65
C VAL A 151 10.18 -3.69 -22.09
N ARG A 152 11.47 -3.63 -21.78
CA ARG A 152 12.35 -4.80 -21.76
C ARG A 152 12.30 -5.41 -20.37
N ALA A 153 12.00 -6.69 -20.29
CA ALA A 153 11.91 -7.40 -19.01
C ALA A 153 12.91 -8.58 -18.97
N LYS A 154 13.44 -8.81 -17.77
CA LYS A 154 14.31 -9.93 -17.43
C LYS A 154 13.49 -11.05 -16.81
N ARG A 155 13.68 -12.27 -17.30
CA ARG A 155 13.12 -13.53 -16.82
C ARG A 155 14.23 -14.50 -16.43
N PRO A 156 13.93 -15.61 -15.74
CA PRO A 156 14.94 -16.64 -15.45
C PRO A 156 15.60 -17.24 -16.69
N ASP A 157 14.89 -17.29 -17.82
CA ASP A 157 15.30 -17.87 -19.10
C ASP A 157 15.88 -16.83 -20.08
N GLY A 158 16.01 -15.55 -19.69
CA GLY A 158 16.59 -14.50 -20.51
C GLY A 158 15.78 -13.21 -20.54
N PHE A 159 15.85 -12.47 -21.63
CA PHE A 159 15.12 -11.19 -21.78
C PHE A 159 13.95 -11.36 -22.76
N VAL A 160 12.88 -10.62 -22.49
CA VAL A 160 11.72 -10.50 -23.37
C VAL A 160 11.40 -9.01 -23.58
N ASP A 161 11.13 -8.64 -24.81
CA ASP A 161 10.63 -7.30 -25.15
C ASP A 161 9.10 -7.35 -25.21
N ILE A 162 8.44 -6.51 -24.42
CA ILE A 162 6.97 -6.42 -24.35
C ILE A 162 6.57 -5.08 -24.96
N GLU A 163 6.10 -5.13 -26.20
CA GLU A 163 5.54 -3.98 -26.89
C GLU A 163 4.10 -3.74 -26.42
N ALA A 164 3.75 -2.50 -26.08
CA ALA A 164 2.44 -2.13 -25.60
C ALA A 164 1.97 -0.78 -26.14
N ASP A 165 0.66 -0.64 -26.35
CA ASP A 165 0.07 0.66 -26.62
C ASP A 165 0.12 1.60 -25.42
N LEU A 166 0.03 1.02 -24.21
CA LEU A 166 0.18 1.73 -22.95
C LEU A 166 0.99 0.90 -21.96
N THR A 167 2.03 1.51 -21.38
CA THR A 167 2.76 1.00 -20.23
C THR A 167 2.25 1.68 -18.97
N ILE A 168 1.93 0.91 -17.92
CA ILE A 168 1.50 1.46 -16.63
C ILE A 168 2.46 1.01 -15.54
N ALA A 169 3.14 1.98 -14.92
CA ALA A 169 4.06 1.73 -13.81
C ALA A 169 3.29 1.61 -12.49
N CYS A 170 3.37 0.42 -11.89
CA CYS A 170 2.84 0.04 -10.59
C CYS A 170 3.94 -0.61 -9.73
N ASP A 171 5.23 -0.42 -10.06
CA ASP A 171 6.42 -1.09 -9.52
C ASP A 171 6.92 -0.47 -8.21
N GLY A 172 6.10 0.38 -7.60
CA GLY A 172 6.26 0.81 -6.23
C GLY A 172 7.20 2.00 -6.04
N ARG A 173 7.56 2.25 -4.77
CA ARG A 173 8.32 3.46 -4.36
C ARG A 173 9.71 3.59 -4.99
N HIS A 174 10.30 2.50 -5.43
CA HIS A 174 11.59 2.44 -6.14
C HIS A 174 11.38 2.05 -7.61
N SER A 175 10.41 2.69 -8.26
CA SER A 175 10.00 2.40 -9.62
C SER A 175 11.14 2.55 -10.62
N THR A 176 11.53 1.43 -11.24
CA THR A 176 12.48 1.39 -12.35
C THR A 176 11.91 2.11 -13.58
N VAL A 177 10.63 1.90 -13.85
CA VAL A 177 9.95 2.54 -15.00
C VAL A 177 9.97 4.05 -14.88
N ARG A 178 9.63 4.59 -13.68
CA ARG A 178 9.67 6.03 -13.39
C ARG A 178 11.07 6.61 -13.58
N GLU A 179 12.09 5.91 -13.07
CA GLU A 179 13.49 6.33 -13.18
C GLU A 179 13.94 6.35 -14.65
N ARG A 180 13.68 5.27 -15.40
CA ARG A 180 14.03 5.17 -16.83
C ARG A 180 13.27 6.17 -17.70
N ALA A 181 12.07 6.58 -17.28
CA ALA A 181 11.30 7.63 -17.93
C ALA A 181 11.83 9.05 -17.61
N GLY A 182 12.70 9.21 -16.60
CA GLY A 182 13.19 10.51 -16.17
C GLY A 182 12.11 11.38 -15.53
N LEU A 183 11.10 10.79 -14.89
CA LEU A 183 10.04 11.52 -14.23
C LEU A 183 10.50 12.07 -12.87
N GLU A 184 10.30 13.37 -12.66
CA GLU A 184 10.75 14.05 -11.45
C GLU A 184 9.88 13.74 -10.24
N VAL A 185 10.54 13.37 -9.14
CA VAL A 185 9.93 13.12 -7.82
C VAL A 185 10.05 14.35 -6.94
N GLU A 186 8.95 14.76 -6.33
CA GLU A 186 8.91 15.74 -5.24
C GLU A 186 9.00 15.00 -3.91
N GLU A 187 10.14 15.09 -3.23
CA GLU A 187 10.32 14.51 -1.90
C GLU A 187 9.65 15.40 -0.85
N ILE A 188 8.77 14.81 -0.03
CA ILE A 188 8.06 15.51 1.06
C ILE A 188 8.73 15.19 2.39
N GLY A 189 9.32 14.00 2.51
CA GLY A 189 9.99 13.52 3.70
C GLY A 189 9.05 12.92 4.74
N ALA A 190 9.65 12.23 5.73
CA ALA A 190 8.94 11.66 6.87
C ALA A 190 9.82 11.77 8.11
N PRO A 191 9.25 12.05 9.31
CA PRO A 191 10.03 12.24 10.53
C PRO A 191 10.43 10.94 11.23
N MET A 192 10.00 9.78 10.71
CA MET A 192 10.18 8.49 11.35
C MET A 192 10.53 7.38 10.38
N ASP A 193 11.09 6.30 10.93
CA ASP A 193 11.18 4.98 10.31
C ASP A 193 10.46 3.96 11.21
N VAL A 194 10.20 2.76 10.71
CA VAL A 194 9.48 1.72 11.44
C VAL A 194 10.31 0.43 11.46
N LEU A 195 10.47 -0.12 12.65
CA LEU A 195 11.02 -1.46 12.86
C LEU A 195 9.86 -2.45 12.93
N TRP A 196 9.84 -3.40 12.00
CA TRP A 196 8.84 -4.47 11.94
C TRP A 196 9.42 -5.78 12.39
N PHE A 197 8.69 -6.50 13.26
CA PHE A 197 9.06 -7.84 13.72
C PHE A 197 7.83 -8.63 14.14
N ARG A 198 8.02 -9.93 14.34
CA ARG A 198 7.01 -10.85 14.86
C ARG A 198 7.37 -11.24 16.28
N ALA A 199 6.36 -11.45 17.11
CA ALA A 199 6.48 -12.08 18.43
C ALA A 199 5.42 -13.18 18.53
N GLY A 200 5.75 -14.30 19.14
CA GLY A 200 4.80 -15.40 19.33
C GLY A 200 3.57 -14.94 20.11
N ARG A 201 2.42 -15.54 19.84
CA ARG A 201 1.15 -15.29 20.52
C ARG A 201 0.61 -16.56 21.14
N ARG A 202 0.11 -16.46 22.38
CA ARG A 202 -0.60 -17.56 23.02
C ARG A 202 -2.10 -17.46 22.78
N PRO A 203 -2.81 -18.60 22.71
CA PRO A 203 -4.27 -18.62 22.48
C PRO A 203 -5.09 -17.89 23.56
N ASP A 204 -4.57 -17.81 24.78
CA ASP A 204 -5.20 -17.16 25.94
C ASP A 204 -4.97 -15.64 26.03
N GLU A 205 -4.15 -15.09 25.15
CA GLU A 205 -3.91 -13.65 25.08
C GLU A 205 -5.08 -12.94 24.41
N ALA A 206 -5.49 -11.79 25.00
CA ALA A 206 -6.62 -11.02 24.48
C ALA A 206 -6.37 -10.50 23.06
N GLU A 207 -7.36 -10.63 22.20
CA GLU A 207 -7.34 -10.06 20.84
C GLU A 207 -7.35 -8.54 20.90
N ASN A 208 -6.28 -7.87 20.45
CA ASN A 208 -6.22 -6.43 20.42
C ASN A 208 -5.29 -5.89 19.32
N VAL A 209 -5.77 -4.92 18.55
CA VAL A 209 -4.90 -3.97 17.87
C VAL A 209 -4.66 -2.82 18.84
N PHE A 210 -3.42 -2.65 19.25
CA PHE A 210 -3.10 -1.73 20.31
C PHE A 210 -2.00 -0.77 19.90
N ALA A 211 -2.29 0.53 19.95
CA ALA A 211 -1.31 1.59 19.77
C ALA A 211 -0.91 2.14 21.14
N ARG A 212 0.39 2.19 21.44
CA ARG A 212 0.91 2.83 22.63
C ARG A 212 1.92 3.91 22.27
N VAL A 213 1.75 5.05 22.88
CA VAL A 213 2.63 6.23 22.74
C VAL A 213 3.18 6.57 24.11
N GLU A 214 4.49 6.54 24.26
CA GLU A 214 5.24 6.95 25.45
C GLU A 214 6.28 8.03 25.09
N PRO A 215 6.86 8.74 26.05
CA PRO A 215 7.94 9.69 25.79
C PRO A 215 9.10 9.02 25.04
N GLY A 216 9.42 9.53 23.85
CA GLY A 216 10.47 8.98 22.99
C GLY A 216 10.14 7.69 22.25
N LYS A 217 8.93 7.12 22.40
CA LYS A 217 8.59 5.79 21.87
C LYS A 217 7.17 5.71 21.39
N MET A 218 6.96 4.97 20.31
CA MET A 218 5.63 4.63 19.83
C MET A 218 5.65 3.23 19.22
N MET A 219 4.62 2.44 19.53
CA MET A 219 4.48 1.10 19.00
C MET A 219 3.02 0.79 18.68
N ILE A 220 2.81 -0.03 17.64
CA ILE A 220 1.52 -0.62 17.32
C ILE A 220 1.70 -2.13 17.25
N THR A 221 0.79 -2.88 17.87
CA THR A 221 0.71 -4.33 17.80
C THR A 221 -0.55 -4.75 17.07
N PHE A 222 -0.41 -5.73 16.18
CA PHE A 222 -1.53 -6.32 15.46
C PHE A 222 -1.59 -7.80 15.79
N ASP A 223 -2.74 -8.25 16.25
CA ASP A 223 -3.02 -9.68 16.42
C ASP A 223 -3.15 -10.35 15.04
N ARG A 224 -2.46 -11.48 14.82
CA ARG A 224 -2.51 -12.27 13.59
C ARG A 224 -3.02 -13.69 13.82
N GLY A 225 -3.58 -13.93 14.99
CA GLY A 225 -4.07 -15.25 15.41
C GLY A 225 -2.99 -16.09 16.07
N ASP A 226 -1.93 -16.41 15.37
CA ASP A 226 -0.80 -17.24 15.82
C ASP A 226 0.44 -16.44 16.21
N TYR A 227 0.55 -15.16 15.83
CA TYR A 227 1.63 -14.26 16.21
C TYR A 227 1.18 -12.81 16.35
N TRP A 228 1.96 -12.02 17.05
CA TRP A 228 1.86 -10.57 17.10
C TRP A 228 2.76 -9.95 16.03
N GLN A 229 2.19 -9.14 15.16
CA GLN A 229 2.95 -8.27 14.28
C GLN A 229 3.18 -6.93 14.97
N CYS A 230 4.45 -6.56 15.14
CA CYS A 230 4.85 -5.38 15.89
C CYS A 230 5.46 -4.33 14.96
N ALA A 231 5.01 -3.08 15.09
CA ALA A 231 5.54 -1.89 14.44
C ALA A 231 6.09 -0.95 15.53
N TYR A 232 7.39 -0.88 15.67
CA TYR A 232 8.06 0.03 16.60
C TYR A 232 8.61 1.22 15.84
N MET A 233 8.10 2.42 16.12
CA MET A 233 8.48 3.66 15.47
C MET A 233 9.76 4.22 16.10
N ILE A 234 10.67 4.66 15.23
CA ILE A 234 11.91 5.35 15.60
C ILE A 234 12.01 6.68 14.85
N ALA A 235 12.72 7.64 15.41
CA ALA A 235 13.00 8.86 14.68
C ALA A 235 13.80 8.56 13.39
N LYS A 236 13.58 9.36 12.37
CA LYS A 236 14.18 9.18 11.04
C LYS A 236 15.70 9.03 11.13
N GLY A 237 16.23 7.96 10.52
CA GLY A 237 17.66 7.68 10.47
C GLY A 237 18.28 7.12 11.77
N GLN A 238 17.50 6.90 12.84
CA GLN A 238 18.02 6.45 14.14
C GLN A 238 18.20 4.93 14.26
N HIS A 239 18.06 4.17 13.18
CA HIS A 239 18.26 2.72 13.20
C HIS A 239 19.64 2.29 13.73
N GLY A 240 20.71 3.01 13.32
CA GLY A 240 22.06 2.76 13.82
C GLY A 240 22.17 2.94 15.34
N ALA A 241 21.57 4.01 15.89
CA ALA A 241 21.56 4.27 17.32
C ALA A 241 20.79 3.21 18.10
N VAL A 242 19.67 2.70 17.55
CA VAL A 242 18.93 1.58 18.15
C VAL A 242 19.79 0.31 18.18
N LYS A 243 20.49 0.00 17.09
CA LYS A 243 21.42 -1.16 17.06
C LYS A 243 22.56 -1.02 18.08
N SER A 244 23.13 0.18 18.24
CA SER A 244 24.22 0.43 19.19
C SER A 244 23.81 0.27 20.65
N ARG A 245 22.52 0.45 21.01
CA ARG A 245 21.97 0.17 22.33
C ARG A 245 21.85 -1.33 22.63
N GLY A 246 21.93 -2.16 21.61
CA GLY A 246 21.79 -3.61 21.70
C GLY A 246 20.35 -4.09 21.60
N LEU A 247 20.20 -5.35 21.15
CA LEU A 247 18.89 -5.98 20.95
C LEU A 247 18.07 -6.03 22.26
N GLN A 248 18.71 -6.44 23.37
CA GLN A 248 18.01 -6.59 24.64
C GLN A 248 17.36 -5.29 25.10
N ALA A 249 18.04 -4.16 24.95
CA ALA A 249 17.49 -2.84 25.30
C ALA A 249 16.23 -2.49 24.47
N LEU A 250 16.20 -2.89 23.20
CA LEU A 250 15.00 -2.73 22.35
C LEU A 250 13.86 -3.65 22.81
N LEU A 251 14.16 -4.92 23.10
CA LEU A 251 13.15 -5.89 23.55
C LEU A 251 12.57 -5.52 24.93
N ASP A 252 13.39 -4.99 25.83
CA ASP A 252 12.93 -4.46 27.14
C ASP A 252 11.99 -3.27 26.95
N ASP A 253 12.29 -2.37 26.01
CA ASP A 253 11.40 -1.27 25.63
C ASP A 253 10.06 -1.79 25.09
N VAL A 254 10.09 -2.78 24.23
CA VAL A 254 8.90 -3.41 23.62
C VAL A 254 8.02 -4.06 24.69
N VAL A 255 8.60 -4.86 25.59
CA VAL A 255 7.86 -5.55 26.67
C VAL A 255 7.26 -4.55 27.66
N ARG A 256 7.94 -3.43 27.93
CA ARG A 256 7.40 -2.38 28.78
C ARG A 256 6.19 -1.72 28.15
N MET A 257 6.25 -1.42 26.84
CA MET A 257 5.15 -0.81 26.09
C MET A 257 3.98 -1.76 25.88
N ALA A 258 4.25 -3.05 25.65
CA ALA A 258 3.24 -4.08 25.44
C ALA A 258 3.58 -5.33 26.25
N PRO A 259 3.17 -5.40 27.55
CA PRO A 259 3.46 -6.53 28.43
C PRO A 259 2.95 -7.88 27.91
N VAL A 260 1.92 -7.89 27.06
CA VAL A 260 1.38 -9.08 26.40
C VAL A 260 2.44 -9.80 25.55
N LEU A 261 3.41 -9.07 25.01
CA LEU A 261 4.47 -9.63 24.17
C LEU A 261 5.55 -10.40 24.96
N ARG A 262 5.55 -10.32 26.30
CA ARG A 262 6.63 -10.91 27.14
C ARG A 262 6.89 -12.38 26.85
N SER A 263 5.85 -13.14 26.56
CA SER A 263 5.96 -14.56 26.29
C SER A 263 6.57 -14.88 24.94
N GLY A 264 6.20 -14.12 23.91
CA GLY A 264 6.57 -14.40 22.53
C GLY A 264 7.76 -13.59 22.00
N ILE A 265 8.18 -12.52 22.71
CA ILE A 265 9.27 -11.65 22.25
C ILE A 265 10.63 -12.37 22.20
N THR A 266 10.78 -13.46 22.94
CA THR A 266 11.99 -14.31 22.95
C THR A 266 12.27 -15.00 21.62
N GLU A 267 11.31 -15.00 20.69
CA GLU A 267 11.49 -15.49 19.32
C GLU A 267 12.36 -14.53 18.49
N VAL A 268 12.43 -13.24 18.85
CA VAL A 268 13.32 -12.25 18.23
C VAL A 268 14.74 -12.47 18.80
N LYS A 269 15.60 -13.14 18.04
CA LYS A 269 16.94 -13.52 18.49
C LYS A 269 18.04 -12.59 18.02
N SER A 270 17.81 -11.86 16.94
CA SER A 270 18.80 -10.98 16.33
C SER A 270 18.14 -9.79 15.65
N PHE A 271 18.94 -8.78 15.29
CA PHE A 271 18.44 -7.69 14.45
C PHE A 271 18.06 -8.13 13.03
N ASP A 272 18.41 -9.32 12.59
CA ASP A 272 18.01 -9.86 11.29
C ASP A 272 16.52 -10.26 11.27
N ASP A 273 15.94 -10.53 12.45
CA ASP A 273 14.51 -10.79 12.66
C ASP A 273 13.68 -9.49 12.61
N ILE A 274 14.35 -8.34 12.61
CA ILE A 274 13.73 -7.02 12.63
C ILE A 274 13.96 -6.33 11.28
N LYS A 275 12.87 -6.02 10.58
CA LYS A 275 12.93 -5.38 9.26
C LYS A 275 12.74 -3.87 9.38
N LEU A 276 13.68 -3.12 8.83
CA LEU A 276 13.58 -1.67 8.75
C LEU A 276 12.70 -1.27 7.56
N LEU A 277 11.61 -0.58 7.83
CA LEU A 277 10.87 0.18 6.85
C LEU A 277 11.33 1.64 6.88
N THR A 278 12.15 2.03 5.92
CA THR A 278 12.48 3.43 5.68
C THR A 278 11.25 4.12 5.08
N VAL A 279 10.64 5.00 5.87
CA VAL A 279 9.44 5.72 5.44
C VAL A 279 9.83 6.83 4.47
N ALA A 280 9.22 6.84 3.29
CA ALA A 280 9.33 7.90 2.31
C ALA A 280 7.93 8.40 1.96
N ILE A 281 7.76 9.71 1.89
CA ILE A 281 6.56 10.35 1.37
C ILE A 281 7.01 11.22 0.22
N ASN A 282 6.54 10.89 -0.96
CA ASN A 282 6.87 11.63 -2.16
C ASN A 282 5.74 11.55 -3.19
N ARG A 283 5.85 12.29 -4.26
CA ARG A 283 4.94 12.21 -5.41
C ARG A 283 5.63 12.70 -6.67
N LEU A 284 5.16 12.22 -7.81
CA LEU A 284 5.57 12.72 -9.11
C LEU A 284 4.99 14.12 -9.38
N LYS A 285 5.78 14.98 -10.00
CA LYS A 285 5.29 16.25 -10.58
C LYS A 285 4.38 15.99 -11.80
N ARG A 286 4.75 15.02 -12.62
CA ARG A 286 3.98 14.52 -13.77
C ARG A 286 3.89 13.01 -13.67
N TRP A 287 2.69 12.46 -13.87
CA TRP A 287 2.46 11.01 -13.81
C TRP A 287 2.54 10.33 -15.16
N THR A 288 2.63 11.14 -16.23
CA THR A 288 2.47 10.68 -17.62
C THR A 288 3.60 11.13 -18.53
N GLN A 289 3.86 10.32 -19.54
CA GLN A 289 4.53 10.65 -20.79
C GLN A 289 3.76 9.96 -21.92
N PRO A 290 3.98 10.29 -23.21
CA PRO A 290 3.36 9.57 -24.31
C PRO A 290 3.59 8.06 -24.17
N GLY A 291 2.49 7.28 -24.05
CA GLY A 291 2.54 5.82 -23.85
C GLY A 291 2.88 5.33 -22.45
N LEU A 292 2.99 6.21 -21.45
CA LEU A 292 3.30 5.86 -20.07
C LEU A 292 2.37 6.57 -19.07
N LEU A 293 1.90 5.83 -18.06
CA LEU A 293 1.23 6.35 -16.87
C LEU A 293 1.83 5.68 -15.61
N CYS A 294 2.11 6.45 -14.56
CA CYS A 294 2.47 5.93 -13.23
C CYS A 294 1.28 6.05 -12.29
N ILE A 295 1.01 5.00 -11.48
CA ILE A 295 -0.03 4.99 -10.44
C ILE A 295 0.47 4.29 -9.16
N GLY A 296 -0.28 4.44 -8.06
CA GLY A 296 0.10 3.89 -6.77
C GLY A 296 1.44 4.43 -6.27
N ASP A 297 2.20 3.61 -5.56
CA ASP A 297 3.50 4.03 -4.98
C ASP A 297 4.55 4.44 -6.03
N ALA A 298 4.38 4.07 -7.30
CA ALA A 298 5.23 4.56 -8.39
C ALA A 298 4.97 6.05 -8.69
N ALA A 299 3.75 6.54 -8.48
CA ALA A 299 3.38 7.94 -8.64
C ALA A 299 3.46 8.73 -7.32
N HIS A 300 3.13 8.11 -6.18
CA HIS A 300 3.03 8.78 -4.88
C HIS A 300 3.22 7.80 -3.72
N ALA A 301 4.38 7.78 -3.14
CA ALA A 301 4.62 7.00 -1.93
C ALA A 301 3.96 7.63 -0.70
N MET A 302 3.37 6.79 0.15
CA MET A 302 2.60 7.19 1.33
C MET A 302 3.31 6.77 2.61
N SER A 303 3.00 7.50 3.70
CA SER A 303 3.31 7.05 5.05
C SER A 303 2.53 5.76 5.39
N PRO A 304 3.09 4.87 6.24
CA PRO A 304 2.34 3.73 6.78
C PRO A 304 1.23 4.15 7.77
N VAL A 305 1.20 5.42 8.18
CA VAL A 305 0.18 5.94 9.10
C VAL A 305 -1.22 5.76 8.53
N GLY A 306 -2.06 5.03 9.28
CA GLY A 306 -3.43 4.71 8.91
C GLY A 306 -3.57 3.54 7.92
N GLY A 307 -2.49 2.97 7.40
CA GLY A 307 -2.54 1.82 6.49
C GLY A 307 -3.24 2.08 5.15
N VAL A 308 -3.24 3.34 4.67
CA VAL A 308 -4.07 3.74 3.51
C VAL A 308 -3.43 3.50 2.13
N GLY A 309 -2.16 3.11 2.07
CA GLY A 309 -1.42 2.98 0.81
C GLY A 309 -2.05 1.99 -0.18
N VAL A 310 -2.42 0.79 0.30
CA VAL A 310 -3.10 -0.23 -0.52
C VAL A 310 -4.40 0.33 -1.10
N ASN A 311 -5.18 1.03 -0.28
CA ASN A 311 -6.48 1.53 -0.70
C ASN A 311 -6.38 2.65 -1.74
N LEU A 312 -5.39 3.55 -1.60
CA LEU A 312 -5.11 4.56 -2.63
C LEU A 312 -4.65 3.93 -3.94
N ALA A 313 -3.80 2.90 -3.87
CA ALA A 313 -3.33 2.17 -5.03
C ALA A 313 -4.50 1.48 -5.78
N VAL A 314 -5.43 0.86 -5.05
CA VAL A 314 -6.66 0.28 -5.62
C VAL A 314 -7.56 1.36 -6.24
N GLN A 315 -7.71 2.50 -5.57
CA GLN A 315 -8.51 3.63 -6.09
C GLN A 315 -7.91 4.20 -7.38
N ASP A 316 -6.58 4.27 -7.49
CA ASP A 316 -5.91 4.69 -8.74
C ASP A 316 -6.15 3.68 -9.86
N ALA A 317 -6.11 2.38 -9.56
CA ALA A 317 -6.42 1.33 -10.52
C ALA A 317 -7.85 1.43 -11.04
N VAL A 318 -8.83 1.66 -10.14
CA VAL A 318 -10.24 1.86 -10.50
C VAL A 318 -10.42 3.09 -11.38
N ALA A 319 -9.85 4.24 -10.99
CA ALA A 319 -9.89 5.46 -11.78
C ALA A 319 -9.28 5.26 -13.18
N THR A 320 -8.13 4.57 -13.24
CA THR A 320 -7.44 4.25 -14.49
C THR A 320 -8.31 3.39 -15.41
N ALA A 321 -8.91 2.32 -14.87
CA ALA A 321 -9.78 1.46 -15.65
C ALA A 321 -11.05 2.19 -16.13
N ASN A 322 -11.67 3.00 -15.27
CA ASN A 322 -12.85 3.78 -15.62
C ASN A 322 -12.60 4.76 -16.79
N LEU A 323 -11.43 5.40 -16.80
CA LEU A 323 -11.09 6.43 -17.79
C LEU A 323 -10.49 5.85 -19.08
N LEU A 324 -9.74 4.75 -18.99
CA LEU A 324 -8.88 4.30 -20.08
C LEU A 324 -9.31 2.97 -20.72
N ALA A 325 -10.18 2.15 -20.11
CA ALA A 325 -10.52 0.84 -20.67
C ALA A 325 -11.17 0.94 -22.07
N GLU A 326 -12.12 1.86 -22.27
CA GLU A 326 -12.73 2.08 -23.59
C GLU A 326 -11.72 2.64 -24.59
N LYS A 327 -10.86 3.57 -24.15
CA LYS A 327 -9.82 4.17 -24.99
C LYS A 327 -8.80 3.15 -25.49
N LEU A 328 -8.41 2.22 -24.62
CA LEU A 328 -7.50 1.14 -24.98
C LEU A 328 -8.10 0.14 -25.98
N ARG A 329 -9.43 0.00 -26.04
CA ARG A 329 -10.06 -0.78 -27.12
C ARG A 329 -9.92 -0.11 -28.47
N ASP A 330 -10.09 1.22 -28.49
CA ASP A 330 -10.11 2.00 -29.73
C ASP A 330 -8.69 2.28 -30.26
N GLY A 331 -7.68 2.22 -29.40
CA GLY A 331 -6.30 2.50 -29.77
C GLY A 331 -5.42 2.87 -28.61
N ARG A 332 -4.36 3.62 -28.90
CA ARG A 332 -3.47 4.17 -27.88
C ARG A 332 -4.07 5.43 -27.27
N PRO A 333 -4.24 5.51 -25.94
CA PRO A 333 -4.69 6.74 -25.29
C PRO A 333 -3.68 7.88 -25.50
N SER A 334 -4.18 9.08 -25.75
CA SER A 334 -3.38 10.31 -25.82
C SER A 334 -2.84 10.70 -24.45
N GLU A 335 -1.77 11.49 -24.39
CA GLU A 335 -1.21 11.97 -23.10
C GLU A 335 -2.25 12.78 -22.31
N HIS A 336 -3.12 13.54 -22.98
CA HIS A 336 -4.21 14.28 -22.32
C HIS A 336 -5.21 13.33 -21.63
N GLU A 337 -5.52 12.18 -22.22
CA GLU A 337 -6.39 11.17 -21.61
C GLU A 337 -5.70 10.47 -20.44
N LEU A 338 -4.40 10.20 -20.54
CA LEU A 338 -3.60 9.67 -19.41
C LEU A 338 -3.57 10.68 -18.26
N ASP A 339 -3.37 11.96 -18.54
CA ASP A 339 -3.33 13.01 -17.51
C ASP A 339 -4.68 13.23 -16.83
N ALA A 340 -5.80 12.80 -17.42
CA ALA A 340 -7.11 12.84 -16.76
C ALA A 340 -7.12 11.96 -15.49
N VAL A 341 -6.38 10.83 -15.47
CA VAL A 341 -6.21 10.00 -14.26
C VAL A 341 -5.51 10.81 -13.17
N ARG A 342 -4.38 11.46 -13.48
CA ARG A 342 -3.68 12.34 -12.52
C ARG A 342 -4.61 13.43 -11.99
N ARG A 343 -5.30 14.17 -12.86
CA ARG A 343 -6.23 15.24 -12.45
C ARG A 343 -7.32 14.76 -11.49
N GLY A 344 -7.84 13.55 -11.70
CA GLY A 344 -8.83 12.94 -10.79
C GLY A 344 -8.23 12.52 -9.44
N ARG A 345 -7.02 11.97 -9.46
CA ARG A 345 -6.42 11.31 -8.30
C ARG A 345 -5.47 12.20 -7.47
N GLU A 346 -4.89 13.25 -8.06
CA GLU A 346 -3.90 14.09 -7.40
C GLU A 346 -4.44 14.78 -6.14
N PHE A 347 -5.68 15.26 -6.16
CA PHE A 347 -6.29 15.90 -5.00
C PHE A 347 -6.50 14.94 -3.83
N PRO A 348 -7.10 13.74 -3.99
CA PRO A 348 -7.16 12.72 -2.94
C PRO A 348 -5.79 12.35 -2.36
N VAL A 349 -4.79 12.19 -3.22
CA VAL A 349 -3.41 11.88 -2.84
C VAL A 349 -2.82 12.99 -1.96
N LYS A 350 -2.87 14.24 -2.43
CA LYS A 350 -2.35 15.41 -1.70
C LYS A 350 -3.05 15.59 -0.34
N MET A 351 -4.37 15.38 -0.29
CA MET A 351 -5.11 15.48 0.96
C MET A 351 -4.69 14.40 1.95
N THR A 352 -4.57 13.14 1.49
CA THR A 352 -4.14 12.03 2.34
C THR A 352 -2.73 12.27 2.88
N GLN A 353 -1.77 12.66 2.02
CA GLN A 353 -0.41 12.98 2.44
C GLN A 353 -0.39 14.12 3.47
N ARG A 354 -1.17 15.20 3.26
CA ARG A 354 -1.27 16.31 4.21
C ARG A 354 -1.81 15.85 5.57
N MET A 355 -2.85 15.02 5.56
CA MET A 355 -3.41 14.47 6.81
C MET A 355 -2.39 13.60 7.54
N GLN A 356 -1.68 12.73 6.82
CA GLN A 356 -0.61 11.93 7.39
C GLN A 356 0.50 12.79 7.98
N MET A 357 0.92 13.86 7.29
CA MET A 357 1.92 14.81 7.78
C MET A 357 1.45 15.53 9.05
N VAL A 358 0.18 15.95 9.12
CA VAL A 358 -0.37 16.57 10.34
C VAL A 358 -0.29 15.60 11.52
N VAL A 359 -0.69 14.34 11.33
CA VAL A 359 -0.58 13.33 12.39
C VAL A 359 0.88 13.06 12.76
N GLN A 360 1.76 12.92 11.77
CA GLN A 360 3.18 12.67 12.02
C GLN A 360 3.86 13.82 12.77
N ASN A 361 3.61 15.06 12.36
CA ASN A 361 4.28 16.21 12.94
C ASN A 361 3.75 16.57 14.33
N ASN A 362 2.44 16.44 14.57
CA ASN A 362 1.82 16.86 15.82
C ASN A 362 1.68 15.74 16.87
N VAL A 363 1.67 14.48 16.44
CA VAL A 363 1.52 13.33 17.34
C VAL A 363 2.82 12.54 17.43
N ILE A 364 3.33 12.06 16.29
CA ILE A 364 4.44 11.12 16.27
C ILE A 364 5.76 11.83 16.57
N SER A 365 6.07 12.94 15.88
CA SER A 365 7.30 13.71 16.13
C SER A 365 7.35 14.23 17.56
N GLY A 366 6.22 14.76 18.08
CA GLY A 366 6.13 15.23 19.46
C GLY A 366 6.38 14.12 20.47
N ALA A 367 5.90 12.91 20.20
CA ALA A 367 6.16 11.74 21.04
C ALA A 367 7.62 11.29 20.96
N LEU A 368 8.19 11.16 19.75
CA LEU A 368 9.54 10.64 19.53
C LEU A 368 10.65 11.60 19.98
N GLN A 369 10.42 12.93 19.95
CA GLN A 369 11.41 13.96 20.31
C GLN A 369 11.26 14.43 21.77
N GLY A 370 10.20 14.06 22.47
CA GLY A 370 9.82 14.63 23.77
C GLY A 370 10.75 14.29 24.95
N GLY A 371 11.70 13.36 24.82
CA GLY A 371 12.55 12.92 25.93
C GLY A 371 11.70 12.47 27.13
N ASP A 372 12.14 12.79 28.37
CA ASP A 372 11.43 12.42 29.61
C ASP A 372 10.25 13.35 29.98
N ARG A 373 9.83 14.23 29.07
CA ARG A 373 8.70 15.12 29.35
C ARG A 373 7.37 14.34 29.31
N PRO A 374 6.45 14.61 30.28
CA PRO A 374 5.17 13.95 30.29
C PRO A 374 4.40 14.24 28.98
N LEU A 375 3.92 13.19 28.32
CA LEU A 375 3.12 13.31 27.12
C LEU A 375 1.78 13.98 27.42
N LYS A 376 1.51 15.08 26.72
CA LYS A 376 0.20 15.70 26.73
C LYS A 376 -0.59 15.18 25.52
N VAL A 377 -1.74 14.55 25.79
CA VAL A 377 -2.65 14.18 24.71
C VAL A 377 -3.04 15.44 23.95
N PRO A 378 -2.82 15.52 22.63
CA PRO A 378 -3.18 16.69 21.83
C PRO A 378 -4.66 17.05 22.02
N LEU A 379 -4.97 18.35 22.11
CA LEU A 379 -6.34 18.82 22.38
C LEU A 379 -7.36 18.22 21.40
N LEU A 380 -7.00 18.13 20.12
CA LEU A 380 -7.87 17.54 19.10
C LEU A 380 -8.18 16.07 19.40
N VAL A 381 -7.18 15.27 19.81
CA VAL A 381 -7.37 13.86 20.18
C VAL A 381 -8.26 13.75 21.43
N ARG A 382 -8.08 14.63 22.42
CA ARG A 382 -8.94 14.69 23.60
C ARG A 382 -10.39 15.01 23.23
N LEU A 383 -10.62 15.98 22.35
CA LEU A 383 -11.95 16.34 21.87
C LEU A 383 -12.60 15.18 21.10
N ILE A 384 -11.88 14.53 20.19
CA ILE A 384 -12.40 13.38 19.44
C ILE A 384 -12.73 12.22 20.39
N THR A 385 -11.90 11.96 21.40
CA THR A 385 -12.15 10.90 22.39
C THR A 385 -13.37 11.24 23.27
N ALA A 386 -13.49 12.50 23.71
CA ALA A 386 -14.56 12.95 24.60
C ALA A 386 -15.92 13.09 23.90
N LEU A 387 -15.93 13.36 22.59
CA LEU A 387 -17.14 13.60 21.81
C LEU A 387 -17.33 12.47 20.77
N PRO A 388 -18.05 11.39 21.11
CA PRO A 388 -18.15 10.21 20.26
C PRO A 388 -18.65 10.46 18.84
N TRP A 389 -19.47 11.51 18.61
CA TRP A 389 -19.95 11.87 17.28
C TRP A 389 -18.83 12.41 16.36
N LEU A 390 -17.76 12.99 16.92
CA LEU A 390 -16.58 13.42 16.16
C LEU A 390 -15.75 12.25 15.64
N GLN A 391 -15.81 11.08 16.29
CA GLN A 391 -15.04 9.88 15.89
C GLN A 391 -15.40 9.37 14.49
N GLY A 392 -16.61 9.70 14.00
CA GLY A 392 -17.04 9.39 12.65
C GLY A 392 -16.27 10.15 11.55
N ILE A 393 -15.69 11.33 11.85
CA ILE A 393 -14.93 12.12 10.87
C ILE A 393 -13.60 11.42 10.51
N PRO A 394 -12.69 11.16 11.48
CA PRO A 394 -11.46 10.42 11.17
C PRO A 394 -11.77 8.99 10.68
N ALA A 395 -12.81 8.33 11.21
CA ALA A 395 -13.25 7.04 10.74
C ALA A 395 -13.61 7.09 9.23
N ARG A 396 -14.40 8.08 8.80
CA ARG A 396 -14.77 8.25 7.39
C ARG A 396 -13.55 8.51 6.50
N LEU A 397 -12.67 9.41 6.91
CA LEU A 397 -11.46 9.76 6.16
C LEU A 397 -10.51 8.56 6.03
N LEU A 398 -10.37 7.78 7.09
CA LEU A 398 -9.57 6.57 7.09
C LEU A 398 -10.21 5.47 6.22
N ALA A 399 -11.51 5.22 6.39
CA ALA A 399 -12.24 4.13 5.78
C ALA A 399 -12.44 4.31 4.26
N LEU A 400 -12.82 5.51 3.86
CA LEU A 400 -13.23 5.82 2.49
C LEU A 400 -12.19 6.67 1.74
N GLY A 401 -11.36 7.39 2.47
CA GLY A 401 -10.48 8.40 1.88
C GLY A 401 -11.26 9.64 1.41
N VAL A 402 -10.60 10.41 0.55
CA VAL A 402 -11.15 11.61 -0.08
C VAL A 402 -11.53 11.26 -1.51
N ARG A 403 -12.79 11.45 -1.89
CA ARG A 403 -13.32 11.10 -3.23
C ARG A 403 -13.04 9.64 -3.60
N PRO A 404 -13.67 8.66 -2.91
CA PRO A 404 -13.52 7.26 -3.27
C PRO A 404 -14.00 7.01 -4.71
N GLU A 405 -13.27 6.14 -5.41
CA GLU A 405 -13.64 5.70 -6.75
C GLU A 405 -14.57 4.49 -6.65
N HIS A 406 -15.49 4.38 -7.61
CA HIS A 406 -16.40 3.24 -7.79
C HIS A 406 -16.19 2.66 -9.19
N VAL A 407 -16.48 1.37 -9.37
CA VAL A 407 -16.25 0.70 -10.64
C VAL A 407 -17.33 1.07 -11.65
N HIS A 408 -16.95 1.79 -12.69
CA HIS A 408 -17.80 2.17 -13.82
C HIS A 408 -17.34 1.55 -15.14
N SER A 409 -16.12 1.00 -15.19
CA SER A 409 -15.62 0.29 -16.36
C SER A 409 -16.50 -0.92 -16.68
N LYS A 410 -16.95 -1.02 -17.95
CA LYS A 410 -17.83 -2.10 -18.39
C LYS A 410 -17.06 -3.41 -18.51
N ALA A 411 -17.70 -4.52 -18.12
CA ALA A 411 -17.20 -5.84 -18.49
C ALA A 411 -17.33 -6.04 -20.01
N ALA A 412 -16.39 -6.81 -20.58
CA ALA A 412 -16.60 -7.33 -21.92
C ALA A 412 -17.85 -8.24 -21.94
N PRO A 413 -18.58 -8.29 -23.07
CA PRO A 413 -19.62 -9.31 -23.22
C PRO A 413 -18.99 -10.69 -23.06
N PRO A 414 -19.72 -11.67 -22.50
CA PRO A 414 -19.24 -13.06 -22.45
C PRO A 414 -18.94 -13.54 -23.89
N PRO A 415 -17.91 -14.40 -24.07
CA PRO A 415 -17.53 -14.95 -25.36
C PRO A 415 -18.65 -15.78 -26.01
#